data_e76753f6cb4e38cbc45310fef7d6909d
#
_entry.id   e76753f6cb4e38cbc45310fef7d6909d
#
_cell.length_a   1.000
_cell.length_b   1.000
_cell.length_c   1.000
_cell.angle_alpha   90.00
_cell.angle_beta   90.00
_cell.angle_gamma   90.00
#
_symmetry.space_group_name_H-M   'P 1'
#
loop_
_entity.id
_entity.type
_entity.pdbx_description
1 polymer ?
#
loop_
_entity_poly.entity_id
_entity_poly.type
_entity_poly.pdbx_seq_one_letter_code
_entity_poly.pdbx_strand_id
1 'polypeptide(L)'
;MHTCFHPELQEGICTLTEQEAAHVSRVLRMKKGDAVRLIDGHGAVATGVLVEVERKTVTVAVNSVSRQVDRPQGLVLVVSPTKNSDRFEWLLEKATELGVESIIPIWTHRSTRRTAKHERWSKVIQAATKQCLRAWMPVLHQACPLAELTQIHPWLMDRPGAVAHCMETLPNVENRMPWPQWQGDKNVAWLAIGPEGDFEPAEVEVLTKQGATPVHLGSLRLRTETAGMAAVAQFLTKDDHGSQGRVVN
;
A
#
# COMPACT_ATOMS: atom_id res chain seq x y z
N MET A 1 10.75 -11.43 -17.44
CA MET A 1 11.87 -10.53 -17.07
C MET A 1 11.74 -10.22 -15.59
N HIS A 2 12.81 -10.38 -14.81
CA HIS A 2 12.80 -10.14 -13.36
C HIS A 2 12.91 -8.63 -13.07
N THR A 3 12.28 -8.17 -11.96
CA THR A 3 12.34 -6.77 -11.51
C THR A 3 13.23 -6.64 -10.30
N CYS A 4 14.26 -5.80 -10.37
CA CYS A 4 15.16 -5.43 -9.28
C CYS A 4 14.82 -4.02 -8.78
N PHE A 5 15.06 -3.75 -7.50
CA PHE A 5 14.93 -2.43 -6.91
C PHE A 5 16.30 -1.73 -6.85
N HIS A 6 16.35 -0.48 -7.30
CA HIS A 6 17.53 0.37 -7.20
C HIS A 6 17.13 1.79 -6.79
N PRO A 7 17.50 2.26 -5.57
CA PRO A 7 16.99 3.52 -5.03
C PRO A 7 17.40 4.76 -5.82
N GLU A 8 18.54 4.69 -6.51
CA GLU A 8 19.13 5.80 -7.28
C GLU A 8 19.24 5.41 -8.74
N LEU A 9 18.10 5.06 -9.38
CA LEU A 9 18.07 4.59 -10.74
C LEU A 9 18.43 5.68 -11.76
N GLN A 10 19.51 5.45 -12.51
CA GLN A 10 20.01 6.35 -13.54
C GLN A 10 20.55 5.58 -14.74
N GLU A 11 20.79 6.27 -15.85
CA GLU A 11 21.44 5.71 -17.02
C GLU A 11 22.92 5.41 -16.76
N GLY A 12 23.48 4.42 -17.45
CA GLY A 12 24.85 3.96 -17.29
C GLY A 12 24.96 2.66 -16.51
N ILE A 13 26.06 2.49 -15.79
CA ILE A 13 26.30 1.26 -15.00
C ILE A 13 25.79 1.46 -13.58
N CYS A 14 24.81 0.65 -13.21
CA CYS A 14 24.26 0.59 -11.86
C CYS A 14 24.76 -0.67 -11.15
N THR A 15 25.13 -0.54 -9.87
CA THR A 15 25.46 -1.71 -9.00
C THR A 15 24.27 -2.01 -8.12
N LEU A 16 23.73 -3.21 -8.21
CA LEU A 16 22.59 -3.64 -7.38
C LEU A 16 22.98 -3.69 -5.91
N THR A 17 22.01 -3.44 -5.01
CA THR A 17 22.19 -3.63 -3.58
C THR A 17 22.60 -5.08 -3.27
N GLU A 18 23.28 -5.31 -2.16
CA GLU A 18 23.72 -6.66 -1.78
C GLU A 18 22.55 -7.67 -1.73
N GLN A 19 21.39 -7.24 -1.27
CA GLN A 19 20.17 -8.05 -1.23
C GLN A 19 19.70 -8.44 -2.64
N GLU A 20 19.63 -7.50 -3.56
CA GLU A 20 19.22 -7.75 -4.96
C GLU A 20 20.28 -8.59 -5.68
N ALA A 21 21.57 -8.30 -5.50
CA ALA A 21 22.66 -9.08 -6.06
C ALA A 21 22.62 -10.55 -5.61
N ALA A 22 22.39 -10.79 -4.32
CA ALA A 22 22.23 -12.14 -3.79
C ALA A 22 21.00 -12.85 -4.38
N HIS A 23 19.90 -12.14 -4.56
CA HIS A 23 18.68 -12.70 -5.17
C HIS A 23 18.92 -13.08 -6.64
N VAL A 24 19.49 -12.19 -7.42
CA VAL A 24 19.81 -12.39 -8.86
C VAL A 24 20.79 -13.56 -9.04
N SER A 25 21.89 -13.59 -8.28
CA SER A 25 22.95 -14.55 -8.48
C SER A 25 22.65 -15.94 -7.89
N ARG A 26 22.03 -16.01 -6.68
CA ARG A 26 21.85 -17.28 -5.94
C ARG A 26 20.49 -17.90 -6.15
N VAL A 27 19.43 -17.08 -6.12
CA VAL A 27 18.04 -17.57 -6.20
C VAL A 27 17.64 -17.75 -7.66
N LEU A 28 17.78 -16.70 -8.46
CA LEU A 28 17.41 -16.70 -9.87
C LEU A 28 18.47 -17.30 -10.77
N ARG A 29 19.74 -17.34 -10.31
CA ARG A 29 20.89 -17.88 -11.07
C ARG A 29 21.03 -17.25 -12.45
N MET A 30 20.73 -15.96 -12.52
CA MET A 30 20.86 -15.18 -13.75
C MET A 30 22.34 -15.00 -14.14
N LYS A 31 22.58 -14.73 -15.41
CA LYS A 31 23.92 -14.67 -16.00
C LYS A 31 24.16 -13.33 -16.68
N LYS A 32 25.40 -13.00 -16.93
CA LYS A 32 25.79 -11.91 -17.82
C LYS A 32 25.06 -12.02 -19.15
N GLY A 33 24.47 -10.91 -19.60
CA GLY A 33 23.66 -10.82 -20.80
C GLY A 33 22.16 -10.97 -20.57
N ASP A 34 21.72 -11.43 -19.40
CA ASP A 34 20.29 -11.52 -19.08
C ASP A 34 19.68 -10.12 -18.87
N ALA A 35 18.46 -9.93 -19.38
CA ALA A 35 17.73 -8.69 -19.20
C ALA A 35 16.99 -8.63 -17.87
N VAL A 36 17.04 -7.47 -17.23
CA VAL A 36 16.32 -7.17 -15.99
C VAL A 36 15.56 -5.86 -16.13
N ARG A 37 14.43 -5.77 -15.44
CA ARG A 37 13.72 -4.52 -15.20
C ARG A 37 14.22 -3.91 -13.89
N LEU A 38 14.34 -2.58 -13.83
CA LEU A 38 14.70 -1.87 -12.62
C LEU A 38 13.60 -0.86 -12.29
N ILE A 39 13.37 -0.66 -11.00
CA ILE A 39 12.47 0.38 -10.46
C ILE A 39 13.11 1.03 -9.24
N ASP A 40 12.82 2.31 -9.00
CA ASP A 40 13.25 3.03 -7.79
C ASP A 40 12.13 3.19 -6.74
N GLY A 41 10.90 2.81 -7.08
CA GLY A 41 9.72 3.03 -6.25
C GLY A 41 9.23 4.50 -6.21
N HIS A 42 9.85 5.37 -6.98
CA HIS A 42 9.58 6.80 -7.09
C HIS A 42 9.21 7.23 -8.52
N GLY A 43 8.73 6.29 -9.32
CA GLY A 43 8.26 6.53 -10.68
C GLY A 43 9.28 6.24 -11.76
N ALA A 44 10.55 5.97 -11.44
CA ALA A 44 11.53 5.58 -12.45
C ALA A 44 11.46 4.08 -12.76
N VAL A 45 11.53 3.78 -14.04
CA VAL A 45 11.57 2.42 -14.59
C VAL A 45 12.61 2.36 -15.68
N ALA A 46 13.41 1.29 -15.67
CA ALA A 46 14.38 1.03 -16.73
C ALA A 46 14.41 -0.45 -17.09
N THR A 47 14.92 -0.72 -18.27
CA THR A 47 15.38 -2.06 -18.68
C THR A 47 16.89 -2.02 -18.79
N GLY A 48 17.55 -2.99 -18.21
CA GLY A 48 18.99 -3.12 -18.25
C GLY A 48 19.43 -4.54 -18.58
N VAL A 49 20.71 -4.69 -18.87
CA VAL A 49 21.35 -5.98 -19.13
C VAL A 49 22.44 -6.22 -18.08
N LEU A 50 22.50 -7.43 -17.53
CA LEU A 50 23.52 -7.82 -16.56
C LEU A 50 24.90 -7.83 -17.23
N VAL A 51 25.81 -7.00 -16.75
CA VAL A 51 27.19 -6.88 -17.27
C VAL A 51 28.13 -7.80 -16.50
N GLU A 52 27.95 -7.86 -15.18
CA GLU A 52 28.74 -8.67 -14.28
C GLU A 52 27.82 -9.32 -13.25
N VAL A 53 28.04 -10.60 -12.97
CA VAL A 53 27.25 -11.35 -12.00
C VAL A 53 28.21 -12.15 -11.12
N GLU A 54 28.50 -11.60 -9.97
CA GLU A 54 29.25 -12.25 -8.92
C GLU A 54 28.36 -12.59 -7.73
N ARG A 55 28.89 -13.34 -6.77
CA ARG A 55 28.12 -13.82 -5.61
C ARG A 55 27.53 -12.68 -4.77
N LYS A 56 28.23 -11.54 -4.68
CA LYS A 56 27.84 -10.36 -3.86
C LYS A 56 27.68 -9.08 -4.65
N THR A 57 28.18 -9.06 -5.89
CA THR A 57 28.18 -7.88 -6.74
C THR A 57 27.53 -8.20 -8.07
N VAL A 58 26.53 -7.44 -8.42
CA VAL A 58 25.87 -7.53 -9.72
C VAL A 58 25.78 -6.13 -10.30
N THR A 59 26.29 -5.95 -11.52
CA THR A 59 26.21 -4.70 -12.25
C THR A 59 25.29 -4.82 -13.46
N VAL A 60 24.54 -3.75 -13.72
CA VAL A 60 23.54 -3.66 -14.78
C VAL A 60 23.88 -2.45 -15.66
N ALA A 61 23.95 -2.66 -16.96
CA ALA A 61 23.99 -1.57 -17.92
C ALA A 61 22.56 -1.10 -18.23
N VAL A 62 22.27 0.15 -17.94
CA VAL A 62 20.97 0.81 -18.15
C VAL A 62 21.11 1.81 -19.29
N ASN A 63 20.35 1.60 -20.38
CA ASN A 63 20.43 2.46 -21.57
C ASN A 63 19.55 3.70 -21.47
N SER A 64 18.39 3.58 -20.86
CA SER A 64 17.44 4.67 -20.69
C SER A 64 16.58 4.47 -19.45
N VAL A 65 16.18 5.57 -18.82
CA VAL A 65 15.27 5.58 -17.68
C VAL A 65 14.00 6.34 -18.06
N SER A 66 12.87 5.68 -18.00
CA SER A 66 11.56 6.31 -18.12
C SER A 66 11.08 6.75 -16.72
N ARG A 67 10.49 7.95 -16.64
CA ARG A 67 9.95 8.46 -15.37
C ARG A 67 8.47 8.80 -15.50
N GLN A 68 7.66 8.19 -14.65
CA GLN A 68 6.30 8.63 -14.42
C GLN A 68 6.35 9.81 -13.44
N VAL A 69 6.07 11.01 -13.94
CA VAL A 69 6.26 12.26 -13.19
C VAL A 69 5.31 12.35 -12.01
N ASP A 70 4.02 12.06 -12.25
CA ASP A 70 2.99 12.19 -11.22
C ASP A 70 2.82 10.89 -10.44
N ARG A 71 2.86 11.01 -9.11
CA ARG A 71 2.48 9.91 -8.23
C ARG A 71 0.99 9.65 -8.38
N PRO A 72 0.56 8.40 -8.66
CA PRO A 72 -0.85 8.07 -8.68
C PRO A 72 -1.50 8.38 -7.33
N GLN A 73 -2.56 9.18 -7.36
CA GLN A 73 -3.42 9.40 -6.20
C GLN A 73 -4.50 8.32 -6.16
N GLY A 74 -5.06 8.08 -4.96
CA GLY A 74 -6.05 7.03 -4.80
C GLY A 74 -6.53 6.88 -3.36
N LEU A 75 -6.61 5.65 -2.89
CA LEU A 75 -7.02 5.33 -1.53
C LEU A 75 -5.83 5.36 -0.56
N VAL A 76 -6.00 6.10 0.52
CA VAL A 76 -5.15 6.03 1.72
C VAL A 76 -5.80 5.05 2.70
N LEU A 77 -5.11 3.96 3.01
CA LEU A 77 -5.58 2.97 3.97
C LEU A 77 -5.05 3.31 5.37
N VAL A 78 -5.94 3.78 6.25
CA VAL A 78 -5.67 4.03 7.67
C VAL A 78 -6.09 2.79 8.44
N VAL A 79 -5.15 1.98 8.94
CA VAL A 79 -5.50 0.65 9.45
C VAL A 79 -4.73 0.26 10.70
N SER A 80 -5.44 -0.34 11.66
CA SER A 80 -4.79 -0.91 12.84
C SER A 80 -4.04 -2.19 12.50
N PRO A 81 -2.74 -2.31 12.85
CA PRO A 81 -2.03 -3.56 12.71
C PRO A 81 -2.71 -4.70 13.47
N THR A 82 -2.85 -5.85 12.82
CA THR A 82 -3.46 -7.03 13.41
C THR A 82 -2.56 -7.66 14.49
N LYS A 83 -3.17 -8.38 15.45
CA LYS A 83 -2.44 -9.13 16.47
C LYS A 83 -1.44 -10.13 15.84
N ASN A 84 -1.86 -10.81 14.77
CA ASN A 84 -0.99 -11.66 13.97
C ASN A 84 -0.27 -10.85 12.90
N SER A 85 1.05 -10.74 13.03
CA SER A 85 1.92 -9.99 12.10
C SER A 85 1.79 -10.45 10.65
N ASP A 86 1.67 -11.77 10.43
CA ASP A 86 1.63 -12.33 9.08
C ASP A 86 0.37 -11.91 8.32
N ARG A 87 -0.76 -11.72 9.04
CA ARG A 87 -2.00 -11.21 8.44
C ARG A 87 -1.87 -9.74 8.03
N PHE A 88 -1.20 -8.95 8.87
CA PHE A 88 -0.96 -7.55 8.54
C PHE A 88 -0.01 -7.44 7.35
N GLU A 89 1.06 -8.23 7.32
CA GLU A 89 1.99 -8.28 6.19
C GLU A 89 1.29 -8.73 4.90
N TRP A 90 0.41 -9.72 4.99
CA TRP A 90 -0.44 -10.14 3.87
C TRP A 90 -1.33 -8.98 3.36
N LEU A 91 -1.94 -8.21 4.27
CA LEU A 91 -2.71 -7.02 3.88
C LEU A 91 -1.83 -5.99 3.15
N LEU A 92 -0.63 -5.70 3.66
CA LEU A 92 0.30 -4.77 3.03
C LEU A 92 0.67 -5.22 1.62
N GLU A 93 0.95 -6.51 1.45
CA GLU A 93 1.24 -7.12 0.15
C GLU A 93 0.06 -6.93 -0.81
N LYS A 94 -1.15 -7.37 -0.43
CA LYS A 94 -2.32 -7.32 -1.31
C LYS A 94 -2.82 -5.90 -1.58
N ALA A 95 -2.78 -5.01 -0.60
CA ALA A 95 -3.10 -3.60 -0.82
C ALA A 95 -2.11 -2.95 -1.81
N THR A 96 -0.82 -3.33 -1.76
CA THR A 96 0.19 -2.87 -2.71
C THR A 96 -0.09 -3.38 -4.12
N GLU A 97 -0.37 -4.67 -4.28
CA GLU A 97 -0.71 -5.28 -5.57
C GLU A 97 -1.94 -4.63 -6.22
N LEU A 98 -2.96 -4.35 -5.40
CA LEU A 98 -4.20 -3.70 -5.84
C LEU A 98 -4.03 -2.22 -6.19
N GLY A 99 -2.95 -1.56 -5.74
CA GLY A 99 -2.68 -0.18 -6.15
C GLY A 99 -2.91 0.89 -5.08
N VAL A 100 -2.99 0.55 -3.78
CA VAL A 100 -3.14 1.53 -2.70
C VAL A 100 -2.11 2.66 -2.84
N GLU A 101 -2.52 3.90 -2.55
CA GLU A 101 -1.63 5.07 -2.61
C GLU A 101 -0.67 5.11 -1.43
N SER A 102 -1.21 5.01 -0.23
CA SER A 102 -0.42 5.01 1.01
C SER A 102 -1.13 4.26 2.13
N ILE A 103 -0.34 3.89 3.15
CA ILE A 103 -0.82 3.13 4.30
C ILE A 103 -0.36 3.87 5.56
N ILE A 104 -1.30 4.17 6.45
CA ILE A 104 -1.06 4.77 7.76
C ILE A 104 -1.44 3.74 8.83
N PRO A 105 -0.47 3.07 9.46
CA PRO A 105 -0.77 2.22 10.60
C PRO A 105 -1.20 3.05 11.80
N ILE A 106 -2.29 2.67 12.48
CA ILE A 106 -2.82 3.40 13.63
C ILE A 106 -2.92 2.53 14.88
N TRP A 107 -2.72 3.14 16.04
CA TRP A 107 -2.97 2.53 17.32
C TRP A 107 -4.30 3.04 17.89
N THR A 108 -5.23 2.12 18.09
CA THR A 108 -6.53 2.36 18.73
C THR A 108 -6.51 1.90 20.19
N HIS A 109 -7.56 2.16 20.92
CA HIS A 109 -7.70 1.68 22.30
C HIS A 109 -7.60 0.15 22.39
N ARG A 110 -8.21 -0.55 21.43
CA ARG A 110 -8.24 -2.02 21.37
C ARG A 110 -7.10 -2.64 20.59
N SER A 111 -6.10 -1.87 20.20
CA SER A 111 -4.88 -2.42 19.60
C SER A 111 -4.12 -3.26 20.62
N THR A 112 -3.95 -4.56 20.34
CA THR A 112 -3.30 -5.50 21.26
C THR A 112 -1.80 -5.27 21.39
N ARG A 113 -1.14 -4.82 20.33
CA ARG A 113 0.29 -4.53 20.28
C ARG A 113 0.52 -3.17 19.65
N ARG A 114 1.35 -2.34 20.30
CA ARG A 114 1.75 -1.02 19.80
C ARG A 114 3.21 -1.02 19.35
N THR A 115 3.63 -2.09 18.66
CA THR A 115 4.99 -2.20 18.14
C THR A 115 4.94 -2.19 16.62
N ALA A 116 5.43 -1.10 16.04
CA ALA A 116 5.57 -0.99 14.60
C ALA A 116 6.81 -1.75 14.12
N LYS A 117 6.64 -2.62 13.13
CA LYS A 117 7.74 -3.30 12.45
C LYS A 117 8.01 -2.63 11.10
N HIS A 118 8.17 -1.30 11.11
CA HIS A 118 8.20 -0.46 9.91
C HIS A 118 9.20 -0.96 8.85
N GLU A 119 10.42 -1.32 9.26
CA GLU A 119 11.43 -1.85 8.34
C GLU A 119 10.97 -3.15 7.65
N ARG A 120 10.38 -4.08 8.41
CA ARG A 120 9.85 -5.33 7.87
C ARG A 120 8.67 -5.08 6.93
N TRP A 121 7.75 -4.21 7.31
CA TRP A 121 6.60 -3.83 6.49
C TRP A 121 7.02 -3.16 5.19
N SER A 122 8.03 -2.27 5.24
CA SER A 122 8.60 -1.65 4.04
C SER A 122 9.19 -2.68 3.07
N LYS A 123 9.86 -3.71 3.58
CA LYS A 123 10.39 -4.81 2.76
C LYS A 123 9.27 -5.61 2.08
N VAL A 124 8.15 -5.86 2.77
CA VAL A 124 6.97 -6.52 2.19
C VAL A 124 6.39 -5.69 1.05
N ILE A 125 6.18 -4.40 1.28
CA ILE A 125 5.67 -3.46 0.27
C ILE A 125 6.61 -3.38 -0.94
N GLN A 126 7.93 -3.29 -0.71
CA GLN A 126 8.92 -3.26 -1.79
C GLN A 126 8.88 -4.55 -2.62
N ALA A 127 8.80 -5.72 -1.99
CA ALA A 127 8.70 -7.00 -2.68
C ALA A 127 7.42 -7.08 -3.53
N ALA A 128 6.27 -6.67 -2.98
CA ALA A 128 5.00 -6.61 -3.69
C ALA A 128 5.05 -5.62 -4.85
N THR A 129 5.66 -4.43 -4.68
CA THR A 129 5.83 -3.42 -5.72
C THR A 129 6.62 -3.98 -6.92
N LYS A 130 7.70 -4.72 -6.66
CA LYS A 130 8.48 -5.39 -7.71
C LYS A 130 7.65 -6.45 -8.45
N GLN A 131 6.89 -7.24 -7.70
CA GLN A 131 6.09 -8.34 -8.24
C GLN A 131 4.95 -7.84 -9.14
N CYS A 132 4.23 -6.80 -8.71
CA CYS A 132 3.12 -6.22 -9.48
C CYS A 132 3.57 -5.14 -10.50
N LEU A 133 4.87 -4.97 -10.71
CA LEU A 133 5.48 -4.11 -11.71
C LEU A 133 5.13 -2.62 -11.57
N ARG A 134 4.76 -2.14 -10.40
CA ARG A 134 4.48 -0.72 -10.16
C ARG A 134 5.77 0.11 -10.23
N ALA A 135 5.69 1.29 -10.84
CA ALA A 135 6.77 2.27 -10.81
C ALA A 135 6.80 3.04 -9.47
N TRP A 136 5.62 3.25 -8.87
CA TRP A 136 5.45 3.94 -7.60
C TRP A 136 5.14 2.95 -6.47
N MET A 137 6.00 2.94 -5.46
CA MET A 137 5.77 2.19 -4.22
C MET A 137 4.77 2.94 -3.33
N PRO A 138 3.78 2.30 -2.69
CA PRO A 138 2.94 2.94 -1.71
C PRO A 138 3.76 3.59 -0.59
N VAL A 139 3.30 4.75 -0.09
CA VAL A 139 3.94 5.34 1.09
C VAL A 139 3.49 4.59 2.33
N LEU A 140 4.43 4.03 3.07
CA LEU A 140 4.18 3.52 4.41
C LEU A 140 4.55 4.60 5.42
N HIS A 141 3.54 5.19 6.06
CA HIS A 141 3.75 6.18 7.11
C HIS A 141 4.19 5.53 8.43
N GLN A 142 4.77 6.35 9.31
CA GLN A 142 5.02 5.91 10.68
C GLN A 142 3.69 5.68 11.39
N ALA A 143 3.67 4.65 12.25
CA ALA A 143 2.48 4.34 13.03
C ALA A 143 2.22 5.43 14.08
N CYS A 144 0.96 5.84 14.20
CA CYS A 144 0.56 6.89 15.13
C CYS A 144 -0.68 6.52 15.95
N PRO A 145 -0.92 7.13 17.12
CA PRO A 145 -2.19 7.02 17.83
C PRO A 145 -3.33 7.57 16.96
N LEU A 146 -4.48 6.90 16.97
CA LEU A 146 -5.66 7.36 16.23
C LEU A 146 -6.05 8.80 16.61
N ALA A 147 -5.95 9.15 17.88
CA ALA A 147 -6.30 10.48 18.37
C ALA A 147 -5.44 11.61 17.75
N GLU A 148 -4.24 11.28 17.27
CA GLU A 148 -3.29 12.23 16.68
C GLU A 148 -3.28 12.17 15.14
N LEU A 149 -4.13 11.34 14.53
CA LEU A 149 -4.11 11.04 13.09
C LEU A 149 -4.11 12.31 12.23
N THR A 150 -5.07 13.19 12.41
CA THR A 150 -5.21 14.40 11.60
C THR A 150 -4.24 15.51 12.01
N GLN A 151 -3.70 15.48 13.22
CA GLN A 151 -2.63 16.36 13.65
C GLN A 151 -1.31 16.00 12.96
N ILE A 152 -0.99 14.71 12.85
CA ILE A 152 0.22 14.20 12.19
C ILE A 152 0.07 14.22 10.67
N HIS A 153 -1.13 13.96 10.17
CA HIS A 153 -1.45 13.90 8.74
C HIS A 153 -2.56 14.90 8.37
N PRO A 154 -2.34 16.22 8.49
CA PRO A 154 -3.38 17.24 8.27
C PRO A 154 -3.94 17.22 6.83
N TRP A 155 -3.16 16.77 5.87
CA TRP A 155 -3.56 16.63 4.47
C TRP A 155 -4.71 15.61 4.24
N LEU A 156 -5.02 14.75 5.22
CA LEU A 156 -6.20 13.90 5.17
C LEU A 156 -7.50 14.71 5.20
N MET A 157 -7.48 15.88 5.80
CA MET A 157 -8.67 16.76 5.88
C MET A 157 -9.06 17.34 4.52
N ASP A 158 -8.15 17.35 3.55
CA ASP A 158 -8.39 17.81 2.18
C ASP A 158 -9.00 16.69 1.30
N ARG A 159 -9.24 15.50 1.87
CA ARG A 159 -9.75 14.33 1.16
C ARG A 159 -11.01 13.78 1.81
N PRO A 160 -11.97 13.27 1.03
CA PRO A 160 -13.10 12.52 1.57
C PRO A 160 -12.63 11.39 2.48
N GLY A 161 -13.16 11.32 3.69
CA GLY A 161 -12.82 10.31 4.68
C GLY A 161 -13.98 9.37 4.99
N ALA A 162 -13.65 8.11 5.29
CA ALA A 162 -14.61 7.15 5.79
C ALA A 162 -14.04 6.33 6.95
N VAL A 163 -14.93 5.82 7.81
CA VAL A 163 -14.61 4.88 8.87
C VAL A 163 -15.49 3.64 8.76
N ALA A 164 -14.85 2.48 8.57
CA ALA A 164 -15.55 1.19 8.52
C ALA A 164 -15.58 0.56 9.91
N HIS A 165 -16.76 0.27 10.42
CA HIS A 165 -16.96 -0.37 11.72
C HIS A 165 -18.18 -1.33 11.71
N CYS A 166 -18.18 -2.29 12.64
CA CYS A 166 -19.24 -3.30 12.78
C CYS A 166 -20.14 -3.05 14.00
N MET A 167 -19.94 -1.96 14.75
CA MET A 167 -20.69 -1.72 15.98
C MET A 167 -22.18 -1.50 15.72
N GLU A 168 -23.03 -2.29 16.40
CA GLU A 168 -24.48 -2.21 16.33
C GLU A 168 -25.09 -1.25 17.37
N THR A 169 -24.27 -0.84 18.37
CA THR A 169 -24.72 -0.09 19.54
C THR A 169 -24.57 1.43 19.41
N LEU A 170 -24.00 1.93 18.32
CA LEU A 170 -23.90 3.37 18.11
C LEU A 170 -25.27 3.96 17.73
N PRO A 171 -25.63 5.17 18.25
CA PRO A 171 -26.76 5.90 17.71
C PRO A 171 -26.56 6.11 16.20
N ASN A 172 -27.57 5.84 15.40
CA ASN A 172 -27.54 5.95 13.94
C ASN A 172 -26.72 4.86 13.19
N VAL A 173 -26.54 3.70 13.76
CA VAL A 173 -25.95 2.53 13.08
C VAL A 173 -26.64 2.18 11.75
N GLU A 174 -27.95 2.43 11.69
CA GLU A 174 -28.76 2.27 10.48
C GLU A 174 -28.35 3.21 9.35
N ASN A 175 -27.63 4.28 9.66
CA ASN A 175 -27.19 5.30 8.69
C ASN A 175 -25.78 5.04 8.11
N ARG A 176 -25.15 3.90 8.40
CA ARG A 176 -23.90 3.55 7.73
C ARG A 176 -24.14 3.33 6.25
N MET A 177 -23.44 4.10 5.44
CA MET A 177 -23.53 3.97 3.98
C MET A 177 -22.75 2.74 3.49
N PRO A 178 -23.28 1.97 2.53
CA PRO A 178 -22.47 0.93 1.87
C PRO A 178 -21.21 1.54 1.25
N TRP A 179 -20.05 0.94 1.47
CA TRP A 179 -18.77 1.42 0.95
C TRP A 179 -18.79 1.69 -0.57
N PRO A 180 -19.33 0.80 -1.42
CA PRO A 180 -19.42 1.07 -2.85
C PRO A 180 -20.27 2.30 -3.19
N GLN A 181 -21.31 2.58 -2.42
CA GLN A 181 -22.17 3.77 -2.60
C GLN A 181 -21.45 5.04 -2.13
N TRP A 182 -20.76 4.97 -0.99
CA TRP A 182 -20.04 6.12 -0.45
C TRP A 182 -18.87 6.54 -1.35
N GLN A 183 -18.11 5.57 -1.86
CA GLN A 183 -16.99 5.88 -2.75
C GLN A 183 -17.44 6.55 -4.04
N GLY A 184 -18.60 6.18 -4.63
CA GLY A 184 -19.14 6.79 -5.85
C GLY A 184 -18.04 7.02 -6.90
N ASP A 185 -17.95 8.24 -7.41
CA ASP A 185 -16.93 8.66 -8.40
C ASP A 185 -15.65 9.25 -7.77
N LYS A 186 -15.44 9.08 -6.46
CA LYS A 186 -14.27 9.62 -5.78
C LYS A 186 -12.99 8.91 -6.24
N ASN A 187 -12.04 9.66 -6.79
CA ASN A 187 -10.74 9.15 -7.22
C ASN A 187 -9.71 9.18 -6.11
N VAL A 188 -9.95 9.97 -5.06
CA VAL A 188 -9.10 10.06 -3.87
C VAL A 188 -9.96 9.96 -2.62
N ALA A 189 -9.48 9.21 -1.63
CA ALA A 189 -10.16 9.08 -0.34
C ALA A 189 -9.20 8.53 0.72
N TRP A 190 -9.61 8.57 1.98
CA TRP A 190 -9.02 7.74 3.02
C TRP A 190 -10.09 6.90 3.73
N LEU A 191 -9.70 5.72 4.17
CA LEU A 191 -10.56 4.81 4.91
C LEU A 191 -9.87 4.30 6.15
N ALA A 192 -10.53 4.49 7.30
CA ALA A 192 -10.09 3.94 8.58
C ALA A 192 -10.72 2.56 8.84
N ILE A 193 -9.88 1.59 9.23
CA ILE A 193 -10.28 0.22 9.61
C ILE A 193 -9.64 -0.13 10.96
N GLY A 194 -10.47 -0.56 11.90
CA GLY A 194 -10.07 -0.91 13.26
C GLY A 194 -9.36 -2.26 13.38
N PRO A 195 -8.88 -2.58 14.60
CA PRO A 195 -8.32 -3.90 14.93
C PRO A 195 -9.41 -4.98 14.99
N GLU A 196 -9.02 -6.21 15.37
CA GLU A 196 -9.97 -7.34 15.53
C GLU A 196 -11.10 -7.04 16.54
N GLY A 197 -10.84 -6.17 17.50
CA GLY A 197 -11.83 -5.73 18.52
C GLY A 197 -12.71 -4.57 18.05
N ASP A 198 -12.54 -4.09 16.81
CA ASP A 198 -13.17 -2.89 16.28
C ASP A 198 -12.71 -1.60 16.99
N PHE A 199 -13.18 -0.45 16.54
CA PHE A 199 -13.02 0.84 17.22
C PHE A 199 -13.86 0.89 18.51
N GLU A 200 -13.55 1.81 19.40
CA GLU A 200 -14.51 2.22 20.44
C GLU A 200 -15.46 3.29 19.91
N PRO A 201 -16.67 3.43 20.52
CA PRO A 201 -17.63 4.47 20.11
C PRO A 201 -17.02 5.87 20.06
N ALA A 202 -16.21 6.21 21.05
CA ALA A 202 -15.53 7.51 21.12
C ALA A 202 -14.53 7.72 19.97
N GLU A 203 -13.87 6.66 19.50
CA GLU A 203 -12.93 6.72 18.37
C GLU A 203 -13.66 6.98 17.06
N VAL A 204 -14.80 6.34 16.83
CA VAL A 204 -15.65 6.61 15.65
C VAL A 204 -16.18 8.04 15.70
N GLU A 205 -16.58 8.51 16.88
CA GLU A 205 -17.05 9.91 17.05
C GLU A 205 -15.94 10.92 16.71
N VAL A 206 -14.72 10.67 17.16
CA VAL A 206 -13.55 11.52 16.82
C VAL A 206 -13.34 11.56 15.31
N LEU A 207 -13.31 10.41 14.65
CA LEU A 207 -13.15 10.35 13.19
C LEU A 207 -14.29 11.04 12.45
N THR A 208 -15.52 10.88 12.92
CA THR A 208 -16.70 11.53 12.32
C THR A 208 -16.65 13.05 12.49
N LYS A 209 -16.22 13.56 13.62
CA LYS A 209 -15.97 15.00 13.83
C LYS A 209 -14.86 15.55 12.92
N GLN A 210 -13.93 14.69 12.51
CA GLN A 210 -12.88 14.99 11.53
C GLN A 210 -13.35 14.80 10.07
N GLY A 211 -14.64 14.63 9.83
CA GLY A 211 -15.24 14.54 8.49
C GLY A 211 -15.31 13.12 7.91
N ALA A 212 -14.98 12.08 8.67
CA ALA A 212 -15.13 10.71 8.19
C ALA A 212 -16.60 10.27 8.21
N THR A 213 -17.07 9.71 7.11
CA THR A 213 -18.41 9.12 7.02
C THR A 213 -18.38 7.68 7.53
N PRO A 214 -19.28 7.27 8.45
CA PRO A 214 -19.43 5.87 8.83
C PRO A 214 -19.91 5.02 7.65
N VAL A 215 -19.18 3.92 7.37
CA VAL A 215 -19.49 3.01 6.27
C VAL A 215 -19.50 1.54 6.75
N HIS A 216 -20.10 0.68 5.93
CA HIS A 216 -19.99 -0.77 6.11
C HIS A 216 -19.50 -1.45 4.81
N LEU A 217 -18.77 -2.54 4.95
CA LEU A 217 -18.18 -3.31 3.84
C LEU A 217 -19.01 -4.54 3.43
N GLY A 218 -20.26 -4.58 3.85
CA GLY A 218 -21.18 -5.69 3.59
C GLY A 218 -21.93 -6.11 4.85
N SER A 219 -22.75 -7.17 4.75
CA SER A 219 -23.57 -7.69 5.86
C SER A 219 -22.80 -8.65 6.78
N LEU A 220 -21.66 -9.17 6.34
CA LEU A 220 -20.86 -10.10 7.13
C LEU A 220 -19.72 -9.38 7.85
N ARG A 221 -19.39 -9.87 9.05
CA ARG A 221 -18.21 -9.37 9.78
C ARG A 221 -16.94 -9.88 9.11
N LEU A 222 -16.13 -8.95 8.63
CA LEU A 222 -14.82 -9.23 8.05
C LEU A 222 -13.72 -9.11 9.10
N ARG A 223 -12.63 -9.86 8.94
CA ARG A 223 -11.39 -9.61 9.66
C ARG A 223 -10.74 -8.33 9.14
N THR A 224 -9.90 -7.68 9.95
CA THR A 224 -9.22 -6.42 9.61
C THR A 224 -8.49 -6.51 8.26
N GLU A 225 -7.71 -7.57 8.06
CA GLU A 225 -6.98 -7.78 6.81
C GLU A 225 -7.91 -8.01 5.61
N THR A 226 -9.00 -8.72 5.80
CA THR A 226 -10.01 -8.95 4.75
C THR A 226 -10.76 -7.67 4.43
N ALA A 227 -11.13 -6.89 5.45
CA ALA A 227 -11.79 -5.60 5.30
C ALA A 227 -10.92 -4.61 4.51
N GLY A 228 -9.63 -4.52 4.86
CA GLY A 228 -8.68 -3.67 4.15
C GLY A 228 -8.51 -4.05 2.69
N MET A 229 -8.28 -5.33 2.40
CA MET A 229 -8.16 -5.82 1.03
C MET A 229 -9.44 -5.57 0.21
N ALA A 230 -10.61 -5.92 0.77
CA ALA A 230 -11.89 -5.76 0.08
C ALA A 230 -12.19 -4.29 -0.24
N ALA A 231 -11.91 -3.39 0.70
CA ALA A 231 -12.11 -1.96 0.52
C ALA A 231 -11.18 -1.38 -0.57
N VAL A 232 -9.89 -1.76 -0.55
CA VAL A 232 -8.92 -1.34 -1.58
C VAL A 232 -9.32 -1.86 -2.95
N ALA A 233 -9.68 -3.15 -3.05
CA ALA A 233 -10.12 -3.74 -4.31
C ALA A 233 -11.32 -3.01 -4.89
N GLN A 234 -12.37 -2.81 -4.09
CA GLN A 234 -13.59 -2.12 -4.56
C GLN A 234 -13.32 -0.68 -4.97
N PHE A 235 -12.43 0.04 -4.26
CA PHE A 235 -12.12 1.43 -4.59
C PHE A 235 -11.37 1.56 -5.91
N LEU A 236 -10.44 0.67 -6.19
CA LEU A 236 -9.51 0.79 -7.32
C LEU A 236 -9.99 0.10 -8.59
N THR A 237 -10.93 -0.86 -8.51
CA THR A 237 -11.46 -1.54 -9.70
C THR A 237 -12.61 -0.82 -10.39
N LYS A 238 -13.16 0.25 -9.80
CA LYS A 238 -14.24 1.04 -10.42
C LYS A 238 -13.80 1.81 -11.66
N ASP A 239 -12.51 2.13 -11.79
CA ASP A 239 -11.97 2.95 -12.88
C ASP A 239 -11.74 2.19 -14.20
N ASP A 240 -11.89 0.87 -14.23
CA ASP A 240 -11.66 0.06 -15.44
C ASP A 240 -12.74 0.24 -16.54
N HIS A 241 -13.80 0.98 -16.26
CA HIS A 241 -14.84 1.24 -17.27
C HIS A 241 -14.62 2.50 -18.13
N GLY A 242 -13.52 3.26 -17.91
CA GLY A 242 -13.31 4.56 -18.57
C GLY A 242 -11.91 4.87 -19.13
N SER A 243 -10.87 4.13 -18.85
CA SER A 243 -9.52 4.43 -19.36
C SER A 243 -8.92 3.23 -20.14
N GLN A 244 -8.99 3.31 -21.44
CA GLN A 244 -8.15 2.54 -22.35
C GLN A 244 -6.69 2.91 -22.07
N GLY A 245 -5.92 2.00 -21.44
CA GLY A 245 -4.48 2.22 -21.23
C GLY A 245 -3.79 1.32 -20.21
N ARG A 246 -4.45 0.35 -19.60
CA ARG A 246 -3.74 -0.67 -18.81
C ARG A 246 -3.55 -1.93 -19.63
N VAL A 247 -2.30 -2.24 -19.92
CA VAL A 247 -1.90 -3.55 -20.46
C VAL A 247 -2.29 -4.58 -19.38
N VAL A 248 -3.36 -5.31 -19.68
CA VAL A 248 -3.68 -6.55 -18.96
C VAL A 248 -2.85 -7.65 -19.63
N ASN A 249 -2.20 -8.46 -18.83
CA ASN A 249 -1.39 -9.63 -19.24
C ASN A 249 -2.13 -10.56 -20.20
#